data_0b133b6110ef5e4400118511606d736e
#
_entry.id   0b133b6110ef5e4400118511606d736e
#
_cell.length_a   1.000
_cell.length_b   1.000
_cell.length_c   1.000
_cell.angle_alpha   90.00
_cell.angle_beta   90.00
_cell.angle_gamma   90.00
#
_symmetry.space_group_name_H-M   'P 1'
#
loop_
_entity.id
_entity.type
_entity.pdbx_description
1 polymer ?
#
loop_
_entity_poly.entity_id
_entity_poly.type
_entity_poly.pdbx_seq_one_letter_code
_entity_poly.pdbx_strand_id
1 'polypeptide(L)'
;YLADSIRELCTNYAIDGIHFDDYFYPTTAPDFDADSYAASGSTISLADWRRQNVNDLMRACYAAAHAFNVRFGVSPQGTLSGCRDGQYSDAALWLAKPGYCDYLIPQLYWGLNYRKNGSDALSLGRLAAEWLSLPRTESVQLAFGLGAYRIGDGDEGDTSGPGTEWCTGHALATQATTLRSLGASGAALYRYAFLFANTLYPTLAEQEIAALREVWG
;
A
#
# COMPACT_ATOMS: atom_id res chain seq x y z
N TYR A 1 -20.87 -8.25 7.24
CA TYR A 1 -19.97 -8.41 8.39
C TYR A 1 -18.95 -7.29 8.51
N LEU A 2 -17.94 -7.15 7.57
CA LEU A 2 -16.90 -6.09 7.70
C LEU A 2 -17.47 -4.68 7.74
N ALA A 3 -18.44 -4.36 6.88
CA ALA A 3 -19.13 -3.08 6.91
C ALA A 3 -19.89 -2.82 8.23
N ASP A 4 -20.40 -3.88 8.86
CA ASP A 4 -21.07 -3.76 10.17
C ASP A 4 -20.06 -3.54 11.29
N SER A 5 -18.89 -4.21 11.24
CA SER A 5 -17.78 -3.94 12.16
C SER A 5 -17.27 -2.49 12.04
N ILE A 6 -17.22 -1.92 10.83
CA ILE A 6 -16.88 -0.50 10.63
C ILE A 6 -17.92 0.39 11.30
N ARG A 7 -19.22 0.12 11.12
CA ARG A 7 -20.29 0.89 11.78
C ARG A 7 -20.20 0.82 13.29
N GLU A 8 -19.91 -0.37 13.84
CA GLU A 8 -19.70 -0.56 15.28
C GLU A 8 -18.53 0.27 15.80
N LEU A 9 -17.38 0.23 15.12
CA LEU A 9 -16.21 1.04 15.49
C LEU A 9 -16.53 2.54 15.44
N CYS A 10 -17.13 3.01 14.36
CA CYS A 10 -17.47 4.43 14.21
C CYS A 10 -18.54 4.89 15.22
N THR A 11 -19.41 4.00 15.68
CA THR A 11 -20.42 4.31 16.70
C THR A 11 -19.82 4.43 18.09
N ASN A 12 -18.86 3.58 18.43
CA ASN A 12 -18.36 3.44 19.80
C ASN A 12 -17.06 4.22 20.06
N TYR A 13 -16.33 4.64 19.01
CA TYR A 13 -15.01 5.28 19.14
C TYR A 13 -14.93 6.53 18.28
N ALA A 14 -14.29 7.57 18.81
CA ALA A 14 -13.93 8.76 18.04
C ALA A 14 -12.68 8.47 17.23
N ILE A 15 -12.87 8.07 15.96
CA ILE A 15 -11.81 7.74 15.02
C ILE A 15 -11.88 8.63 13.79
N ASP A 16 -10.73 8.95 13.20
CA ASP A 16 -10.64 9.81 12.01
C ASP A 16 -10.64 9.02 10.70
N GLY A 17 -10.32 7.74 10.76
CA GLY A 17 -10.25 6.89 9.58
C GLY A 17 -10.26 5.40 9.88
N ILE A 18 -10.66 4.63 8.87
CA ILE A 18 -10.51 3.17 8.79
C ILE A 18 -9.49 2.89 7.69
N HIS A 19 -8.55 2.01 7.98
CA HIS A 19 -7.52 1.61 7.03
C HIS A 19 -7.49 0.09 6.86
N PHE A 20 -7.52 -0.36 5.61
CA PHE A 20 -7.33 -1.76 5.27
C PHE A 20 -5.93 -1.98 4.72
N ASP A 21 -5.28 -3.03 5.21
CA ASP A 21 -4.10 -3.59 4.58
C ASP A 21 -4.52 -4.49 3.40
N ASP A 22 -3.55 -4.91 2.58
CA ASP A 22 -3.81 -5.77 1.43
C ASP A 22 -4.20 -7.21 1.86
N TYR A 23 -4.11 -8.19 0.96
CA TYR A 23 -4.53 -9.59 1.16
C TYR A 23 -6.03 -9.84 1.07
N PHE A 24 -6.69 -9.22 0.12
CA PHE A 24 -8.12 -9.46 -0.15
C PHE A 24 -8.40 -10.91 -0.54
N TYR A 25 -7.58 -11.48 -1.41
CA TYR A 25 -7.58 -12.91 -1.69
C TYR A 25 -6.22 -13.52 -1.32
N PRO A 26 -6.19 -14.59 -0.50
CA PRO A 26 -4.93 -15.20 -0.03
C PRO A 26 -4.28 -16.10 -1.08
N THR A 27 -4.99 -16.43 -2.16
CA THR A 27 -4.53 -17.37 -3.18
C THR A 27 -5.22 -17.12 -4.52
N THR A 28 -4.56 -17.51 -5.60
CA THR A 28 -5.13 -17.55 -6.96
C THR A 28 -5.68 -18.94 -7.32
N ALA A 29 -5.55 -19.93 -6.44
CA ALA A 29 -6.01 -21.30 -6.69
C ALA A 29 -7.51 -21.31 -7.06
N PRO A 30 -7.90 -21.98 -8.16
CA PRO A 30 -9.28 -21.94 -8.65
C PRO A 30 -10.28 -22.63 -7.71
N ASP A 31 -9.84 -23.61 -6.93
CA ASP A 31 -10.63 -24.40 -6.02
C ASP A 31 -10.94 -23.69 -4.70
N PHE A 32 -10.25 -22.59 -4.38
CA PHE A 32 -10.40 -21.85 -3.13
C PHE A 32 -11.85 -21.42 -2.84
N ASP A 33 -12.57 -20.97 -3.84
CA ASP A 33 -13.93 -20.46 -3.77
C ASP A 33 -14.84 -21.01 -4.89
N ALA A 34 -14.49 -22.17 -5.45
CA ALA A 34 -15.19 -22.79 -6.57
C ALA A 34 -16.69 -22.97 -6.32
N ASP A 35 -17.07 -23.45 -5.11
CA ASP A 35 -18.47 -23.65 -4.74
C ASP A 35 -19.24 -22.32 -4.69
N SER A 36 -18.61 -21.25 -4.14
CA SER A 36 -19.22 -19.93 -4.07
C SER A 36 -19.39 -19.33 -5.47
N TYR A 37 -18.39 -19.49 -6.33
CA TYR A 37 -18.46 -19.05 -7.72
C TYR A 37 -19.57 -19.80 -8.49
N ALA A 38 -19.64 -21.11 -8.37
CA ALA A 38 -20.69 -21.91 -8.99
C ALA A 38 -22.09 -21.52 -8.48
N ALA A 39 -22.25 -21.35 -7.15
CA ALA A 39 -23.50 -20.95 -6.53
C ALA A 39 -23.96 -19.54 -6.93
N SER A 40 -23.03 -18.65 -7.30
CA SER A 40 -23.35 -17.28 -7.76
C SER A 40 -24.08 -17.25 -9.10
N GLY A 41 -24.01 -18.30 -9.89
CA GLY A 41 -24.52 -18.32 -11.27
C GLY A 41 -23.83 -17.33 -12.21
N SER A 42 -22.66 -16.82 -11.84
CA SER A 42 -21.93 -15.82 -12.61
C SER A 42 -21.48 -16.39 -13.96
N THR A 43 -21.56 -15.55 -14.99
CA THR A 43 -21.12 -15.88 -16.37
C THR A 43 -19.79 -15.22 -16.75
N ILE A 44 -19.24 -14.34 -15.90
CA ILE A 44 -17.93 -13.73 -16.11
C ILE A 44 -16.81 -14.68 -15.63
N SER A 45 -15.56 -14.39 -15.99
CA SER A 45 -14.44 -15.20 -15.54
C SER A 45 -14.31 -15.23 -14.02
N LEU A 46 -13.75 -16.31 -13.45
CA LEU A 46 -13.47 -16.40 -12.02
C LEU A 46 -12.65 -15.21 -11.52
N ALA A 47 -11.65 -14.78 -12.29
CA ALA A 47 -10.82 -13.63 -11.94
C ALA A 47 -11.63 -12.31 -11.91
N ASP A 48 -12.53 -12.10 -12.86
CA ASP A 48 -13.39 -10.92 -12.89
C ASP A 48 -14.44 -10.96 -11.76
N TRP A 49 -14.98 -12.13 -11.48
CA TRP A 49 -15.92 -12.33 -10.38
C TRP A 49 -15.26 -12.02 -9.02
N ARG A 50 -14.03 -12.50 -8.79
CA ARG A 50 -13.24 -12.17 -7.59
C ARG A 50 -12.98 -10.67 -7.49
N ARG A 51 -12.57 -10.01 -8.58
CA ARG A 51 -12.39 -8.55 -8.60
C ARG A 51 -13.67 -7.79 -8.29
N GLN A 52 -14.79 -8.27 -8.83
CA GLN A 52 -16.09 -7.66 -8.54
C GLN A 52 -16.44 -7.79 -7.05
N ASN A 53 -16.23 -8.95 -6.44
CA ASN A 53 -16.46 -9.14 -5.01
C ASN A 53 -15.61 -8.20 -4.15
N VAL A 54 -14.34 -8.02 -4.50
CA VAL A 54 -13.46 -7.07 -3.78
C VAL A 54 -13.94 -5.62 -4.01
N ASN A 55 -14.32 -5.27 -5.21
CA ASN A 55 -14.87 -3.94 -5.51
C ASN A 55 -16.16 -3.65 -4.73
N ASP A 56 -17.04 -4.64 -4.61
CA ASP A 56 -18.28 -4.49 -3.85
C ASP A 56 -18.03 -4.40 -2.33
N LEU A 57 -17.04 -5.15 -1.82
CA LEU A 57 -16.55 -5.01 -0.45
C LEU A 57 -16.05 -3.58 -0.19
N MET A 58 -15.19 -3.05 -1.08
CA MET A 58 -14.63 -1.70 -0.96
C MET A 58 -15.74 -0.64 -0.91
N ARG A 59 -16.72 -0.72 -1.79
CA ARG A 59 -17.88 0.20 -1.79
C ARG A 59 -18.68 0.12 -0.50
N ALA A 60 -18.94 -1.10 0.00
CA ALA A 60 -19.70 -1.29 1.22
C ALA A 60 -18.97 -0.74 2.45
N CYS A 61 -17.65 -0.93 2.53
CA CYS A 61 -16.82 -0.41 3.61
C CYS A 61 -16.69 1.11 3.54
N TYR A 62 -16.46 1.67 2.34
CA TYR A 62 -16.45 3.12 2.11
C TYR A 62 -17.77 3.76 2.57
N ALA A 63 -18.91 3.25 2.11
CA ALA A 63 -20.21 3.76 2.50
C ALA A 63 -20.49 3.64 4.00
N ALA A 64 -20.01 2.57 4.65
CA ALA A 64 -20.14 2.38 6.08
C ALA A 64 -19.35 3.42 6.89
N ALA A 65 -18.11 3.73 6.49
CA ALA A 65 -17.27 4.74 7.13
C ALA A 65 -17.82 6.17 6.88
N HIS A 66 -18.19 6.47 5.64
CA HIS A 66 -18.73 7.79 5.25
C HIS A 66 -20.06 8.15 5.89
N ALA A 67 -20.87 7.17 6.30
CA ALA A 67 -22.07 7.42 7.09
C ALA A 67 -21.80 8.12 8.44
N PHE A 68 -20.54 8.09 8.90
CA PHE A 68 -20.06 8.72 10.14
C PHE A 68 -19.04 9.84 9.90
N ASN A 69 -18.85 10.28 8.66
CA ASN A 69 -17.82 11.23 8.23
C ASN A 69 -16.38 10.74 8.55
N VAL A 70 -16.16 9.43 8.57
CA VAL A 70 -14.86 8.79 8.80
C VAL A 70 -14.23 8.45 7.45
N ARG A 71 -12.94 8.73 7.29
CA ARG A 71 -12.19 8.44 6.06
C ARG A 71 -11.94 6.94 5.92
N PHE A 72 -11.89 6.46 4.68
CA PHE A 72 -11.58 5.07 4.38
C PHE A 72 -10.42 4.96 3.40
N GLY A 73 -9.40 4.19 3.73
CA GLY A 73 -8.22 4.01 2.88
C GLY A 73 -7.67 2.59 2.88
N VAL A 74 -6.78 2.32 1.94
CA VAL A 74 -6.21 0.99 1.71
C VAL A 74 -4.73 1.08 1.36
N SER A 75 -3.94 0.12 1.87
CA SER A 75 -2.56 -0.15 1.46
C SER A 75 -2.50 -1.40 0.56
N PRO A 76 -2.69 -1.27 -0.77
CA PRO A 76 -2.57 -2.40 -1.68
C PRO A 76 -1.10 -2.76 -1.92
N GLN A 77 -0.86 -3.92 -2.58
CA GLN A 77 0.47 -4.29 -3.02
C GLN A 77 1.15 -3.20 -3.85
N GLY A 78 2.49 -3.20 -3.84
CA GLY A 78 3.28 -2.19 -4.52
C GLY A 78 3.23 -2.26 -6.05
N THR A 79 2.91 -3.41 -6.64
CA THR A 79 2.79 -3.58 -8.10
C THR A 79 1.34 -3.66 -8.53
N LEU A 80 1.00 -3.01 -9.65
CA LEU A 80 -0.37 -3.07 -10.22
C LEU A 80 -0.77 -4.49 -10.63
N SER A 81 0.18 -5.27 -11.16
CA SER A 81 -0.07 -6.67 -11.52
C SER A 81 -0.31 -7.53 -10.27
N GLY A 82 0.46 -7.32 -9.19
CA GLY A 82 0.24 -8.01 -7.91
C GLY A 82 -1.14 -7.71 -7.32
N CYS A 83 -1.55 -6.44 -7.35
CA CYS A 83 -2.91 -6.06 -6.96
C CYS A 83 -3.95 -6.81 -7.78
N ARG A 84 -3.90 -6.66 -9.10
CA ARG A 84 -4.96 -7.11 -10.02
C ARG A 84 -5.03 -8.62 -10.15
N ASP A 85 -3.88 -9.27 -10.33
CA ASP A 85 -3.80 -10.68 -10.73
C ASP A 85 -3.47 -11.60 -9.56
N GLY A 86 -2.81 -11.08 -8.53
CA GLY A 86 -2.47 -11.80 -7.31
C GLY A 86 -3.56 -11.75 -6.23
N GLN A 87 -4.17 -10.57 -6.04
CA GLN A 87 -5.13 -10.34 -4.95
C GLN A 87 -6.51 -9.89 -5.42
N TYR A 88 -6.72 -9.81 -6.74
CA TYR A 88 -7.97 -9.36 -7.35
C TYR A 88 -8.43 -7.97 -6.89
N SER A 89 -7.48 -7.10 -6.52
CA SER A 89 -7.70 -5.72 -6.10
C SER A 89 -7.62 -4.79 -7.30
N ASP A 90 -8.72 -4.14 -7.66
CA ASP A 90 -8.77 -3.21 -8.79
C ASP A 90 -8.39 -1.78 -8.36
N ALA A 91 -7.16 -1.62 -7.86
CA ALA A 91 -6.68 -0.35 -7.31
C ALA A 91 -6.71 0.80 -8.35
N ALA A 92 -6.53 0.50 -9.63
CA ALA A 92 -6.65 1.49 -10.70
C ALA A 92 -8.09 2.02 -10.81
N LEU A 93 -9.10 1.16 -10.67
CA LEU A 93 -10.50 1.57 -10.62
C LEU A 93 -10.78 2.43 -9.39
N TRP A 94 -10.23 2.05 -8.23
CA TRP A 94 -10.45 2.77 -6.96
C TRP A 94 -9.85 4.18 -6.98
N LEU A 95 -8.73 4.37 -7.69
CA LEU A 95 -8.17 5.70 -7.95
C LEU A 95 -9.03 6.52 -8.90
N ALA A 96 -9.51 5.87 -9.98
CA ALA A 96 -10.18 6.55 -11.08
C ALA A 96 -11.64 6.94 -10.80
N LYS A 97 -12.28 6.31 -9.80
CA LYS A 97 -13.70 6.51 -9.51
C LYS A 97 -13.97 6.77 -8.03
N PRO A 98 -14.87 7.69 -7.69
CA PRO A 98 -15.27 7.94 -6.31
C PRO A 98 -16.07 6.75 -5.73
N GLY A 99 -16.12 6.65 -4.39
CA GLY A 99 -16.95 5.68 -3.69
C GLY A 99 -16.26 4.36 -3.36
N TYR A 100 -14.93 4.29 -3.50
CA TYR A 100 -14.12 3.14 -3.13
C TYR A 100 -13.17 3.43 -1.96
N CYS A 101 -12.50 4.56 -1.99
CA CYS A 101 -11.59 5.00 -0.94
C CYS A 101 -11.35 6.51 -1.00
N ASP A 102 -10.83 7.08 0.09
CA ASP A 102 -10.36 8.48 0.17
C ASP A 102 -8.86 8.58 -0.09
N TYR A 103 -8.13 7.48 0.13
CA TYR A 103 -6.70 7.42 -0.14
C TYR A 103 -6.23 5.99 -0.39
N LEU A 104 -5.18 5.86 -1.20
CA LEU A 104 -4.40 4.63 -1.36
C LEU A 104 -2.95 4.85 -0.93
N ILE A 105 -2.37 3.81 -0.33
CA ILE A 105 -0.97 3.77 0.10
C ILE A 105 -0.31 2.49 -0.43
N PRO A 106 -0.01 2.38 -1.74
CA PRO A 106 0.68 1.22 -2.29
C PRO A 106 2.00 0.94 -1.58
N GLN A 107 2.29 -0.33 -1.29
CA GLN A 107 3.43 -0.77 -0.49
C GLN A 107 4.70 -0.85 -1.34
N LEU A 108 5.42 0.28 -1.51
CA LEU A 108 6.66 0.34 -2.28
C LEU A 108 7.87 0.04 -1.39
N TYR A 109 8.01 -1.22 -0.97
CA TYR A 109 9.04 -1.65 -0.02
C TYR A 109 10.38 -1.99 -0.67
N TRP A 110 10.73 -1.31 -1.76
CA TRP A 110 12.02 -1.41 -2.47
C TRP A 110 12.77 -0.07 -2.44
N GLY A 111 14.08 -0.16 -2.65
CA GLY A 111 14.94 1.02 -2.70
C GLY A 111 14.79 1.81 -4.02
N LEU A 112 15.31 3.03 -4.00
CA LEU A 112 15.44 3.84 -5.22
C LEU A 112 16.36 3.17 -6.26
N ASN A 113 17.41 2.52 -5.77
CA ASN A 113 18.42 1.85 -6.59
C ASN A 113 18.19 0.35 -6.72
N TYR A 114 16.99 -0.13 -6.32
CA TYR A 114 16.68 -1.57 -6.39
C TYR A 114 16.89 -2.12 -7.80
N ARG A 115 17.62 -3.22 -7.87
CA ARG A 115 17.77 -4.06 -9.06
C ARG A 115 17.70 -5.53 -8.67
N LYS A 116 17.13 -6.35 -9.53
CA LYS A 116 17.13 -7.79 -9.39
C LYS A 116 17.42 -8.42 -10.75
N ASN A 117 18.50 -9.22 -10.82
CA ASN A 117 19.00 -9.78 -12.09
C ASN A 117 19.19 -8.70 -13.17
N GLY A 118 19.74 -7.54 -12.81
CA GLY A 118 19.94 -6.39 -13.69
C GLY A 118 18.70 -5.56 -14.03
N SER A 119 17.50 -6.00 -13.63
CA SER A 119 16.24 -5.27 -13.86
C SER A 119 15.93 -4.32 -12.70
N ASP A 120 15.53 -3.09 -13.00
CA ASP A 120 15.08 -2.06 -12.08
C ASP A 120 13.53 -1.93 -12.01
N ALA A 121 12.82 -2.91 -12.56
CA ALA A 121 11.36 -2.86 -12.71
C ALA A 121 10.59 -2.63 -11.40
N LEU A 122 11.17 -3.06 -10.26
CA LEU A 122 10.59 -2.86 -8.93
C LEU A 122 11.24 -1.72 -8.15
N SER A 123 12.12 -0.90 -8.76
CA SER A 123 12.67 0.25 -8.05
C SER A 123 11.55 1.23 -7.66
N LEU A 124 11.68 1.83 -6.47
CA LEU A 124 10.68 2.75 -5.92
C LEU A 124 10.28 3.84 -6.90
N GLY A 125 11.23 4.46 -7.58
CA GLY A 125 10.96 5.54 -8.52
C GLY A 125 10.12 5.10 -9.73
N ARG A 126 10.37 3.91 -10.27
CA ARG A 126 9.58 3.37 -11.38
C ARG A 126 8.16 3.01 -10.97
N LEU A 127 8.02 2.30 -9.85
CA LEU A 127 6.70 1.95 -9.34
C LEU A 127 5.89 3.20 -8.97
N ALA A 128 6.50 4.17 -8.30
CA ALA A 128 5.83 5.43 -7.99
C ALA A 128 5.37 6.17 -9.24
N ALA A 129 6.22 6.25 -10.27
CA ALA A 129 5.85 6.87 -11.55
C ALA A 129 4.70 6.13 -12.24
N GLU A 130 4.68 4.79 -12.21
CA GLU A 130 3.58 3.97 -12.73
C GLU A 130 2.27 4.30 -12.01
N TRP A 131 2.24 4.27 -10.69
CA TRP A 131 1.07 4.62 -9.89
C TRP A 131 0.58 6.06 -10.11
N LEU A 132 1.50 7.03 -10.17
CA LEU A 132 1.18 8.44 -10.37
C LEU A 132 0.66 8.75 -11.78
N SER A 133 0.95 7.88 -12.77
CA SER A 133 0.44 8.02 -14.14
C SER A 133 -1.00 7.57 -14.30
N LEU A 134 -1.57 6.86 -13.32
CA LEU A 134 -2.95 6.37 -13.41
C LEU A 134 -3.96 7.53 -13.32
N PRO A 135 -5.10 7.42 -14.05
CA PRO A 135 -6.22 8.32 -13.85
C PRO A 135 -6.65 8.34 -12.37
N ARG A 136 -6.82 9.52 -11.81
CA ARG A 136 -7.20 9.69 -10.41
C ARG A 136 -8.24 10.79 -10.26
N THR A 137 -9.26 10.57 -9.41
CA THR A 137 -10.17 11.63 -9.01
C THR A 137 -9.45 12.57 -8.02
N GLU A 138 -9.81 13.86 -8.03
CA GLU A 138 -9.21 14.85 -7.12
C GLU A 138 -9.45 14.52 -5.63
N SER A 139 -10.53 13.81 -5.33
CA SER A 139 -10.89 13.43 -3.97
C SER A 139 -10.03 12.30 -3.38
N VAL A 140 -9.30 11.54 -4.21
CA VAL A 140 -8.49 10.40 -3.75
C VAL A 140 -7.01 10.81 -3.62
N GLN A 141 -6.47 10.69 -2.41
CA GLN A 141 -5.05 10.92 -2.15
C GLN A 141 -4.23 9.67 -2.48
N LEU A 142 -3.05 9.86 -3.06
CA LEU A 142 -2.09 8.79 -3.34
C LEU A 142 -0.80 9.08 -2.59
N ALA A 143 -0.58 8.33 -1.50
CA ALA A 143 0.66 8.27 -0.75
C ALA A 143 1.33 6.91 -0.99
N PHE A 144 2.54 6.70 -0.46
CA PHE A 144 3.25 5.43 -0.66
C PHE A 144 3.77 4.86 0.65
N GLY A 145 3.68 3.53 0.79
CA GLY A 145 4.26 2.78 1.88
C GLY A 145 5.75 2.56 1.68
N LEU A 146 6.57 2.88 2.68
CA LEU A 146 8.01 2.69 2.69
C LEU A 146 8.41 1.66 3.74
N GLY A 147 9.34 0.78 3.40
CA GLY A 147 9.75 -0.34 4.23
C GLY A 147 10.82 0.03 5.25
N ALA A 148 10.45 0.56 6.42
CA ALA A 148 11.41 0.84 7.48
C ALA A 148 12.14 -0.41 8.01
N TYR A 149 11.57 -1.60 7.83
CA TYR A 149 12.19 -2.87 8.19
C TYR A 149 13.41 -3.23 7.30
N ARG A 150 13.61 -2.50 6.20
CA ARG A 150 14.77 -2.66 5.32
C ARG A 150 16.03 -1.94 5.81
N ILE A 151 15.91 -1.09 6.82
CA ILE A 151 17.06 -0.38 7.41
C ILE A 151 18.11 -1.39 7.87
N GLY A 152 19.31 -1.31 7.29
CA GLY A 152 20.44 -2.19 7.57
C GLY A 152 20.42 -3.55 6.86
N ASP A 153 19.23 -4.14 6.62
CA ASP A 153 19.10 -5.46 5.97
C ASP A 153 19.05 -5.37 4.44
N GLY A 154 18.54 -4.26 3.90
CA GLY A 154 18.34 -4.10 2.46
C GLY A 154 17.05 -4.73 1.95
N ASP A 155 16.90 -4.77 0.62
CA ASP A 155 15.69 -5.19 -0.08
C ASP A 155 15.87 -6.45 -0.95
N GLU A 156 16.94 -7.21 -0.70
CA GLU A 156 17.30 -8.44 -1.43
C GLU A 156 17.60 -8.22 -2.94
N GLY A 157 17.80 -6.98 -3.33
CA GLY A 157 18.23 -6.62 -4.67
C GLY A 157 19.71 -6.87 -4.91
N ASP A 158 20.17 -6.72 -6.16
CA ASP A 158 21.58 -6.83 -6.55
C ASP A 158 22.45 -5.74 -5.90
N THR A 159 21.82 -4.66 -5.43
CA THR A 159 22.44 -3.50 -4.78
C THR A 159 22.21 -3.48 -3.27
N SER A 160 21.79 -4.58 -2.65
CA SER A 160 21.63 -4.71 -1.20
C SER A 160 22.95 -5.06 -0.52
N GLY A 161 23.12 -4.61 0.72
CA GLY A 161 24.27 -4.93 1.56
C GLY A 161 25.01 -3.70 2.12
N PRO A 162 26.12 -3.91 2.82
CA PRO A 162 26.91 -2.82 3.40
C PRO A 162 27.34 -1.79 2.36
N GLY A 163 27.13 -0.51 2.66
CA GLY A 163 27.44 0.63 1.76
C GLY A 163 26.34 0.95 0.74
N THR A 164 25.23 0.24 0.75
CA THR A 164 24.06 0.55 -0.09
C THR A 164 23.13 1.59 0.57
N GLU A 165 22.10 2.02 -0.14
CA GLU A 165 21.15 3.03 0.35
C GLU A 165 20.56 2.71 1.73
N TRP A 166 20.27 1.43 2.03
CA TRP A 166 19.68 0.99 3.29
C TRP A 166 20.59 1.05 4.51
N CYS A 167 21.90 1.30 4.28
CA CYS A 167 22.91 1.42 5.33
C CYS A 167 23.42 2.87 5.49
N THR A 168 22.75 3.85 4.90
CA THR A 168 23.18 5.26 4.91
C THR A 168 22.64 6.08 6.06
N GLY A 169 21.57 5.60 6.74
CA GLY A 169 20.85 6.33 7.78
C GLY A 169 19.96 7.46 7.25
N HIS A 170 19.71 7.52 5.95
CA HIS A 170 18.80 8.51 5.33
C HIS A 170 18.07 7.96 4.09
N ALA A 171 17.96 6.65 3.95
CA ALA A 171 17.29 6.00 2.82
C ALA A 171 15.82 6.40 2.73
N LEU A 172 15.08 6.30 3.84
CA LEU A 172 13.64 6.64 3.90
C LEU A 172 13.41 8.14 3.67
N ALA A 173 14.27 9.00 4.20
CA ALA A 173 14.20 10.45 3.98
C ALA A 173 14.40 10.80 2.50
N THR A 174 15.38 10.14 1.83
CA THR A 174 15.62 10.29 0.41
C THR A 174 14.45 9.81 -0.42
N GLN A 175 13.87 8.64 -0.07
CA GLN A 175 12.68 8.10 -0.71
C GLN A 175 11.48 9.05 -0.56
N ALA A 176 11.20 9.54 0.65
CA ALA A 176 10.12 10.48 0.92
C ALA A 176 10.27 11.80 0.14
N THR A 177 11.49 12.34 0.07
CA THR A 177 11.79 13.53 -0.73
C THR A 177 11.56 13.29 -2.22
N THR A 178 12.00 12.14 -2.72
CA THR A 178 11.79 11.74 -4.12
C THR A 178 10.30 11.62 -4.44
N LEU A 179 9.53 10.94 -3.60
CA LEU A 179 8.09 10.78 -3.77
C LEU A 179 7.35 12.12 -3.78
N ARG A 180 7.74 13.03 -2.87
CA ARG A 180 7.22 14.41 -2.86
C ARG A 180 7.50 15.13 -4.17
N SER A 181 8.72 15.03 -4.70
CA SER A 181 9.10 15.67 -5.97
C SER A 181 8.34 15.11 -7.17
N LEU A 182 7.90 13.84 -7.11
CA LEU A 182 7.07 13.20 -8.12
C LEU A 182 5.57 13.54 -7.98
N GLY A 183 5.15 14.25 -6.91
CA GLY A 183 3.77 14.65 -6.70
C GLY A 183 2.92 13.68 -5.87
N ALA A 184 3.56 12.81 -5.09
CA ALA A 184 2.86 12.00 -4.09
C ALA A 184 2.27 12.86 -2.98
N SER A 185 1.13 12.45 -2.43
CA SER A 185 0.45 13.16 -1.33
C SER A 185 1.14 12.96 0.02
N GLY A 186 2.03 11.95 0.15
CA GLY A 186 2.74 11.65 1.39
C GLY A 186 3.39 10.28 1.36
N ALA A 187 3.86 9.84 2.55
CA ALA A 187 4.41 8.52 2.75
C ALA A 187 3.97 7.94 4.11
N ALA A 188 3.86 6.61 4.18
CA ALA A 188 3.63 5.86 5.41
C ALA A 188 4.80 4.90 5.65
N LEU A 189 5.28 4.81 6.90
CA LEU A 189 6.47 4.02 7.23
C LEU A 189 6.07 2.70 7.89
N TYR A 190 6.37 1.59 7.26
CA TYR A 190 6.12 0.27 7.82
C TYR A 190 7.41 -0.31 8.41
N ARG A 191 7.54 -0.36 9.75
CA ARG A 191 6.60 0.05 10.77
C ARG A 191 7.33 0.72 11.94
N TYR A 192 6.60 1.27 12.89
CA TYR A 192 7.09 1.95 14.11
C TYR A 192 8.25 1.23 14.80
N ALA A 193 8.15 -0.08 15.02
CA ALA A 193 9.17 -0.83 15.75
C ALA A 193 10.56 -0.79 15.10
N PHE A 194 10.65 -0.69 13.77
CA PHE A 194 11.92 -0.62 13.05
C PHE A 194 12.60 0.74 13.11
N LEU A 195 11.86 1.77 13.51
CA LEU A 195 12.41 3.10 13.75
C LEU A 195 12.69 3.33 15.24
N PHE A 196 11.72 3.08 16.10
CA PHE A 196 11.76 3.49 17.49
C PHE A 196 12.12 2.38 18.49
N ALA A 197 12.19 1.12 18.04
CA ALA A 197 12.58 -0.03 18.85
C ALA A 197 13.50 -0.99 18.06
N ASN A 198 14.30 -0.47 17.14
CA ASN A 198 15.22 -1.27 16.33
C ASN A 198 16.40 -1.72 17.18
N THR A 199 16.50 -3.03 17.43
CA THR A 199 17.60 -3.64 18.22
C THR A 199 18.75 -4.13 17.36
N LEU A 200 18.55 -4.30 16.05
CA LEU A 200 19.59 -4.79 15.14
C LEU A 200 20.44 -3.63 14.59
N TYR A 201 19.80 -2.51 14.24
CA TYR A 201 20.45 -1.36 13.63
C TYR A 201 20.05 -0.04 14.32
N PRO A 202 20.24 0.11 15.65
CA PRO A 202 19.70 1.25 16.40
C PRO A 202 20.28 2.59 15.90
N THR A 203 21.57 2.65 15.61
CA THR A 203 22.21 3.89 15.13
C THR A 203 21.67 4.32 13.75
N LEU A 204 21.47 3.36 12.83
CA LEU A 204 20.86 3.68 11.53
C LEU A 204 19.43 4.16 11.68
N ALA A 205 18.65 3.55 12.57
CA ALA A 205 17.27 3.96 12.84
C ALA A 205 17.21 5.38 13.43
N GLU A 206 18.10 5.74 14.36
CA GLU A 206 18.21 7.09 14.90
C GLU A 206 18.57 8.12 13.84
N GLN A 207 19.50 7.79 12.94
CA GLN A 207 19.87 8.65 11.81
C GLN A 207 18.68 8.84 10.84
N GLU A 208 17.97 7.76 10.49
CA GLU A 208 16.76 7.84 9.66
C GLU A 208 15.68 8.73 10.30
N ILE A 209 15.44 8.62 11.62
CA ILE A 209 14.49 9.48 12.32
C ILE A 209 14.91 10.95 12.23
N ALA A 210 16.21 11.24 12.42
CA ALA A 210 16.73 12.60 12.32
C ALA A 210 16.52 13.15 10.91
N ALA A 211 16.91 12.41 9.87
CA ALA A 211 16.74 12.78 8.49
C ALA A 211 15.26 12.98 8.07
N LEU A 212 14.37 12.09 8.54
CA LEU A 212 12.92 12.19 8.30
C LEU A 212 12.31 13.45 8.92
N ARG A 213 12.79 13.87 10.10
CA ARG A 213 12.35 15.14 10.73
C ARG A 213 12.73 16.36 9.88
N GLU A 214 13.86 16.36 9.19
CA GLU A 214 14.22 17.43 8.29
C GLU A 214 13.32 17.49 7.04
N VAL A 215 12.81 16.36 6.59
CA VAL A 215 11.87 16.27 5.45
C VAL A 215 10.49 16.78 5.78
N TRP A 216 9.98 16.49 7.00
CA TRP A 216 8.61 16.79 7.41
C TRP A 216 8.46 17.83 8.52
N GLY A 217 9.58 18.31 9.07
CA GLY A 217 9.64 19.40 10.06
C GLY A 217 9.61 20.73 9.37
#